data_d9d0f1d54fe79465f1a4b521b7c3e7e6
#
_entry.id   d9d0f1d54fe79465f1a4b521b7c3e7e6
#
_cell.length_a   1.000
_cell.length_b   1.000
_cell.length_c   1.000
_cell.angle_alpha   90.00
_cell.angle_beta   90.00
_cell.angle_gamma   90.00
#
_symmetry.space_group_name_H-M   'P 1'
#
loop_
_entity.id
_entity.type
_entity.pdbx_description
1 polymer ?
#
loop_
_entity_poly.entity_id
_entity_poly.type
_entity_poly.pdbx_seq_one_letter_code
_entity_poly.pdbx_strand_id
1 'polypeptide(L)'
;MAISVGAPAPDFALKDQSQKEVKLSDFKGKKVVVVFYPLDWSPVCTNEHACLVQDLKKFESLDAQILGISVDSAWSHKAFAEKMHISYPLLADFQPRGAVGDKFGVYLADKGITGRAIAIIDKGGNVAWFKNYDIPVVPDLKEVAAALGQVKAAIA
;
A
#
# COMPACT_ATOMS: atom_id res chain seq x y z
N MET A 1 13.94 -9.23 4.39
CA MET A 1 13.34 -10.58 4.42
C MET A 1 11.99 -10.50 3.73
N ALA A 2 11.74 -11.40 2.79
CA ALA A 2 10.49 -11.38 2.04
C ALA A 2 9.32 -11.89 2.89
N ILE A 3 8.12 -11.37 2.63
CA ILE A 3 6.90 -11.87 3.26
C ILE A 3 6.46 -13.17 2.57
N SER A 4 5.59 -13.92 3.22
CA SER A 4 5.04 -15.16 2.66
C SER A 4 3.53 -15.12 2.68
N VAL A 5 2.91 -15.52 1.56
CA VAL A 5 1.45 -15.68 1.50
C VAL A 5 1.02 -16.74 2.50
N GLY A 6 0.00 -16.43 3.28
CA GLY A 6 -0.51 -17.29 4.35
C GLY A 6 0.08 -16.99 5.72
N ALA A 7 1.18 -16.25 5.80
CA ALA A 7 1.80 -15.87 7.07
C ALA A 7 1.29 -14.51 7.55
N PRO A 8 1.40 -14.20 8.86
CA PRO A 8 1.05 -12.88 9.36
C PRO A 8 1.86 -11.78 8.65
N ALA A 9 1.18 -10.71 8.26
CA ALA A 9 1.85 -9.54 7.70
C ALA A 9 2.63 -8.81 8.82
N PRO A 10 3.83 -8.28 8.52
CA PRO A 10 4.53 -7.45 9.49
C PRO A 10 3.68 -6.25 9.87
N ASP A 11 3.49 -5.99 11.16
CA ASP A 11 2.80 -4.79 11.60
C ASP A 11 3.72 -3.59 11.43
N PHE A 12 3.12 -2.42 11.33
CA PHE A 12 3.86 -1.18 11.21
C PHE A 12 3.04 -0.03 11.78
N ALA A 13 3.72 1.07 12.07
CA ALA A 13 3.10 2.31 12.51
C ALA A 13 3.81 3.45 11.78
N LEU A 14 3.08 4.13 10.90
CA LEU A 14 3.59 5.22 10.09
C LEU A 14 2.63 6.40 10.14
N LYS A 15 3.14 7.59 9.91
CA LYS A 15 2.29 8.79 9.85
C LYS A 15 1.70 8.95 8.45
N ASP A 16 0.43 9.34 8.40
CA ASP A 16 -0.24 9.66 7.15
C ASP A 16 0.00 11.13 6.75
N GLN A 17 -0.65 11.59 5.67
CA GLN A 17 -0.53 12.95 5.16
C GLN A 17 -1.05 14.03 6.10
N SER A 18 -1.78 13.65 7.14
CA SER A 18 -2.23 14.55 8.20
C SER A 18 -1.39 14.42 9.46
N GLN A 19 -0.29 13.68 9.39
CA GLN A 19 0.63 13.38 10.49
C GLN A 19 -0.01 12.57 11.62
N LYS A 20 -1.11 11.88 11.32
CA LYS A 20 -1.75 10.94 12.25
C LYS A 20 -1.05 9.59 12.13
N GLU A 21 -0.76 8.95 13.25
CA GLU A 21 -0.19 7.60 13.25
C GLU A 21 -1.22 6.57 12.80
N VAL A 22 -0.83 5.75 11.82
CA VAL A 22 -1.66 4.68 11.27
C VAL A 22 -0.89 3.37 11.41
N LYS A 23 -1.55 2.36 11.99
CA LYS A 23 -1.00 1.01 12.16
C LYS A 23 -1.76 0.05 11.27
N LEU A 24 -1.06 -0.96 10.73
CA LEU A 24 -1.76 -2.02 9.99
C LEU A 24 -2.81 -2.69 10.88
N SER A 25 -2.49 -2.93 12.14
CA SER A 25 -3.40 -3.56 13.10
C SER A 25 -4.67 -2.74 13.38
N ASP A 26 -4.70 -1.44 13.04
CA ASP A 26 -5.92 -0.64 13.17
C ASP A 26 -7.03 -1.12 12.24
N PHE A 27 -6.69 -1.90 11.20
CA PHE A 27 -7.63 -2.34 10.18
C PHE A 27 -8.02 -3.81 10.30
N LYS A 28 -7.74 -4.46 11.44
CA LYS A 28 -8.22 -5.83 11.67
C LYS A 28 -9.73 -5.89 11.52
N GLY A 29 -10.22 -6.94 10.88
CA GLY A 29 -11.63 -7.07 10.54
C GLY A 29 -11.98 -6.47 9.19
N LYS A 30 -11.02 -5.87 8.50
CA LYS A 30 -11.15 -5.31 7.17
C LYS A 30 -10.00 -5.79 6.30
N LYS A 31 -10.25 -5.97 5.02
CA LYS A 31 -9.17 -6.27 4.06
C LYS A 31 -8.35 -5.01 3.81
N VAL A 32 -7.05 -5.15 3.63
CA VAL A 32 -6.17 -4.02 3.37
C VAL A 32 -5.39 -4.27 2.09
N VAL A 33 -5.40 -3.29 1.19
CA VAL A 33 -4.56 -3.29 -0.01
C VAL A 33 -3.41 -2.34 0.26
N VAL A 34 -2.23 -2.89 0.49
CA VAL A 34 -1.02 -2.09 0.75
C VAL A 34 -0.32 -1.87 -0.59
N VAL A 35 -0.23 -0.61 -1.00
CA VAL A 35 0.37 -0.23 -2.28
C VAL A 35 1.72 0.40 -2.00
N PHE A 36 2.78 -0.34 -2.25
CA PHE A 36 4.14 0.18 -2.18
C PHE A 36 4.50 0.81 -3.51
N TYR A 37 5.01 2.03 -3.50
CA TYR A 37 5.40 2.72 -4.72
C TYR A 37 6.67 3.54 -4.51
N PRO A 38 7.43 3.81 -5.60
CA PRO A 38 8.74 4.46 -5.47
C PRO A 38 8.71 5.87 -4.89
N LEU A 39 8.01 6.80 -5.53
CA LEU A 39 8.03 8.21 -5.11
C LEU A 39 6.76 8.93 -5.55
N ASP A 40 6.27 9.82 -4.67
CA ASP A 40 5.26 10.81 -5.07
C ASP A 40 5.76 11.56 -6.30
N TRP A 41 4.84 11.95 -7.16
CA TRP A 41 5.09 12.81 -8.32
C TRP A 41 5.80 12.13 -9.50
N SER A 42 6.39 10.95 -9.34
CA SER A 42 6.98 10.26 -10.49
C SER A 42 5.88 9.86 -11.48
N PRO A 43 6.16 9.84 -12.80
CA PRO A 43 5.10 9.66 -13.81
C PRO A 43 4.28 8.38 -13.64
N VAL A 44 4.95 7.25 -13.43
CA VAL A 44 4.27 5.95 -13.28
C VAL A 44 3.49 5.88 -11.97
N CYS A 45 4.05 6.39 -10.88
CA CYS A 45 3.34 6.43 -9.59
C CYS A 45 2.12 7.35 -9.66
N THR A 46 2.23 8.47 -10.36
CA THR A 46 1.10 9.38 -10.57
C THR A 46 -0.02 8.66 -11.33
N ASN A 47 0.31 7.92 -12.38
CA ASN A 47 -0.68 7.14 -13.13
C ASN A 47 -1.30 6.03 -12.29
N GLU A 48 -0.49 5.35 -11.49
CA GLU A 48 -0.97 4.30 -10.58
C GLU A 48 -2.00 4.85 -9.60
N HIS A 49 -1.70 5.96 -8.95
CA HIS A 49 -2.62 6.58 -8.00
C HIS A 49 -3.86 7.17 -8.68
N ALA A 50 -3.73 7.70 -9.89
CA ALA A 50 -4.89 8.15 -10.65
C ALA A 50 -5.86 6.98 -10.90
N CYS A 51 -5.34 5.81 -11.24
CA CYS A 51 -6.15 4.61 -11.42
C CYS A 51 -6.81 4.16 -10.11
N LEU A 52 -6.06 4.20 -9.00
CA LEU A 52 -6.60 3.85 -7.69
C LEU A 52 -7.73 4.78 -7.26
N VAL A 53 -7.57 6.08 -7.47
CA VAL A 53 -8.63 7.06 -7.18
C VAL A 53 -9.87 6.78 -8.02
N GLN A 54 -9.67 6.50 -9.30
CA GLN A 54 -10.78 6.20 -10.22
C GLN A 54 -11.55 4.95 -9.80
N ASP A 55 -10.84 3.93 -9.31
CA ASP A 55 -11.42 2.64 -8.93
C ASP A 55 -11.71 2.53 -7.43
N LEU A 56 -11.57 3.62 -6.67
CA LEU A 56 -11.66 3.57 -5.20
C LEU A 56 -12.97 2.97 -4.71
N LYS A 57 -14.10 3.35 -5.30
CA LYS A 57 -15.42 2.82 -4.90
C LYS A 57 -15.52 1.31 -5.10
N LYS A 58 -14.88 0.79 -6.14
CA LYS A 58 -14.84 -0.65 -6.39
C LYS A 58 -14.11 -1.38 -5.27
N PHE A 59 -12.96 -0.86 -4.83
CA PHE A 59 -12.22 -1.44 -3.71
C PHE A 59 -13.01 -1.33 -2.42
N GLU A 60 -13.64 -0.21 -2.16
CA GLU A 60 -14.48 -0.03 -0.97
C GLU A 60 -15.65 -1.00 -0.96
N SER A 61 -16.26 -1.27 -2.12
CA SER A 61 -17.36 -2.24 -2.24
C SER A 61 -16.92 -3.67 -1.92
N LEU A 62 -15.62 -3.95 -2.00
CA LEU A 62 -15.02 -5.23 -1.64
C LEU A 62 -14.56 -5.26 -0.17
N ASP A 63 -14.97 -4.28 0.63
CA ASP A 63 -14.63 -4.12 2.05
C ASP A 63 -13.11 -4.00 2.26
N ALA A 64 -12.47 -3.22 1.41
CA ALA A 64 -11.02 -3.04 1.44
C ALA A 64 -10.63 -1.61 1.73
N GLN A 65 -9.58 -1.45 2.54
CA GLN A 65 -8.92 -0.18 2.78
C GLN A 65 -7.62 -0.15 1.98
N ILE A 66 -7.40 0.92 1.21
CA ILE A 66 -6.15 1.14 0.50
C ILE A 66 -5.21 1.93 1.41
N LEU A 67 -3.96 1.50 1.49
CA LEU A 67 -2.87 2.23 2.15
C LEU A 67 -1.72 2.36 1.15
N GLY A 68 -1.32 3.58 0.82
CA GLY A 68 -0.14 3.82 -0.01
C GLY A 68 1.09 4.01 0.88
N ILE A 69 2.22 3.44 0.50
CA ILE A 69 3.46 3.56 1.28
C ILE A 69 4.63 3.87 0.34
N SER A 70 5.35 4.94 0.63
CA SER A 70 6.61 5.29 -0.02
C SER A 70 7.56 5.92 1.00
N VAL A 71 8.79 6.21 0.58
CA VAL A 71 9.79 6.85 1.44
C VAL A 71 9.63 8.37 1.52
N ASP A 72 8.63 8.93 0.85
CA ASP A 72 8.38 10.37 0.89
C ASP A 72 7.94 10.83 2.28
N SER A 73 8.14 12.10 2.56
CA SER A 73 7.69 12.71 3.81
C SER A 73 6.17 12.87 3.85
N ALA A 74 5.62 13.04 5.04
CA ALA A 74 4.19 13.35 5.19
C ALA A 74 3.81 14.66 4.48
N TRP A 75 4.73 15.60 4.38
CA TRP A 75 4.50 16.87 3.69
C TRP A 75 4.38 16.68 2.18
N SER A 76 5.26 15.86 1.58
CA SER A 76 5.13 15.49 0.16
C SER A 76 3.81 14.76 -0.08
N HIS A 77 3.47 13.79 0.77
CA HIS A 77 2.21 13.05 0.68
C HIS A 77 1.01 13.97 0.75
N LYS A 78 1.04 14.97 1.62
CA LYS A 78 -0.07 15.91 1.75
C LYS A 78 -0.30 16.68 0.44
N ALA A 79 0.75 17.23 -0.14
CA ALA A 79 0.66 17.95 -1.41
C ALA A 79 0.20 17.04 -2.55
N PHE A 80 0.76 15.83 -2.61
CA PHE A 80 0.42 14.85 -3.63
C PHE A 80 -1.04 14.40 -3.51
N ALA A 81 -1.49 14.11 -2.29
CA ALA A 81 -2.87 13.70 -2.05
C ALA A 81 -3.87 14.81 -2.44
N GLU A 82 -3.55 16.06 -2.11
CA GLU A 82 -4.40 17.21 -2.50
C GLU A 82 -4.48 17.33 -4.01
N LYS A 83 -3.35 17.26 -4.71
CA LYS A 83 -3.30 17.39 -6.18
C LYS A 83 -4.04 16.27 -6.87
N MET A 84 -3.89 15.04 -6.39
CA MET A 84 -4.44 13.84 -7.01
C MET A 84 -5.83 13.46 -6.48
N HIS A 85 -6.37 14.21 -5.52
CA HIS A 85 -7.65 13.90 -4.86
C HIS A 85 -7.64 12.52 -4.18
N ILE A 86 -6.52 12.18 -3.55
CA ILE A 86 -6.37 10.91 -2.84
C ILE A 86 -6.97 11.04 -1.44
N SER A 87 -7.95 10.20 -1.13
CA SER A 87 -8.61 10.20 0.18
C SER A 87 -8.13 9.08 1.10
N TYR A 88 -7.49 8.04 0.55
CA TYR A 88 -6.90 6.98 1.38
C TYR A 88 -5.56 7.46 1.98
N PRO A 89 -5.12 6.85 3.11
CA PRO A 89 -3.86 7.24 3.72
C PRO A 89 -2.65 7.00 2.82
N LEU A 90 -1.77 7.99 2.75
CA LEU A 90 -0.43 7.83 2.20
C LEU A 90 0.53 7.86 3.37
N LEU A 91 1.22 6.76 3.61
CA LEU A 91 2.03 6.55 4.79
C LEU A 91 3.50 6.83 4.50
N ALA A 92 4.14 7.58 5.39
CA ALA A 92 5.51 8.03 5.21
C ALA A 92 6.50 7.05 5.84
N ASP A 93 7.10 6.20 5.02
CA ASP A 93 8.19 5.30 5.42
C ASP A 93 9.52 6.06 5.32
N PHE A 94 9.54 7.24 5.95
CA PHE A 94 10.55 8.26 5.77
C PHE A 94 11.74 8.11 6.71
N GLN A 95 11.47 7.77 7.97
CA GLN A 95 12.51 7.68 8.99
C GLN A 95 12.18 6.57 10.01
N PRO A 96 12.99 5.51 10.11
CA PRO A 96 14.11 5.17 9.23
C PRO A 96 13.64 4.90 7.81
N ARG A 97 14.37 5.43 6.84
CA ARG A 97 13.97 5.36 5.44
C ARG A 97 13.80 3.92 4.98
N GLY A 98 12.61 3.60 4.51
CA GLY A 98 12.32 2.29 3.93
C GLY A 98 12.23 1.14 4.92
N ALA A 99 12.15 1.42 6.23
CA ALA A 99 12.12 0.36 7.24
C ALA A 99 10.93 -0.58 7.07
N VAL A 100 9.76 -0.06 6.76
CA VAL A 100 8.56 -0.89 6.53
C VAL A 100 8.67 -1.61 5.19
N GLY A 101 9.10 -0.92 4.15
CA GLY A 101 9.36 -1.57 2.85
C GLY A 101 10.34 -2.72 2.99
N ASP A 102 11.35 -2.58 3.83
CA ASP A 102 12.33 -3.64 4.08
C ASP A 102 11.68 -4.85 4.75
N LYS A 103 10.78 -4.64 5.71
CA LYS A 103 10.04 -5.73 6.34
C LYS A 103 9.21 -6.52 5.34
N PHE A 104 8.70 -5.87 4.30
CA PHE A 104 7.94 -6.53 3.24
C PHE A 104 8.82 -7.03 2.10
N GLY A 105 10.13 -6.80 2.17
CA GLY A 105 11.08 -7.23 1.16
C GLY A 105 11.03 -6.41 -0.12
N VAL A 106 10.56 -5.17 -0.06
CA VAL A 106 10.36 -4.32 -1.25
C VAL A 106 11.21 -3.05 -1.25
N TYR A 107 12.04 -2.84 -0.24
CA TYR A 107 12.91 -1.67 -0.21
C TYR A 107 14.14 -1.87 -1.09
N LEU A 108 14.44 -0.90 -1.94
CA LEU A 108 15.59 -0.91 -2.84
C LEU A 108 16.71 -0.04 -2.23
N ALA A 109 17.52 -0.65 -1.38
CA ALA A 109 18.54 0.07 -0.61
C ALA A 109 19.56 0.82 -1.49
N ASP A 110 19.91 0.25 -2.63
CA ASP A 110 20.84 0.86 -3.58
C ASP A 110 20.30 2.15 -4.21
N LYS A 111 18.98 2.29 -4.24
CA LYS A 111 18.29 3.46 -4.80
C LYS A 111 17.69 4.37 -3.74
N GLY A 112 17.59 3.89 -2.51
CA GLY A 112 16.96 4.64 -1.41
C GLY A 112 15.47 4.85 -1.57
N ILE A 113 14.80 4.00 -2.33
CA ILE A 113 13.35 4.09 -2.60
C ILE A 113 12.69 2.73 -2.41
N THR A 114 11.37 2.75 -2.28
CA THR A 114 10.56 1.53 -2.27
C THR A 114 10.40 1.04 -3.71
N GLY A 115 10.37 -0.27 -3.88
CA GLY A 115 9.98 -0.85 -5.16
C GLY A 115 8.47 -0.73 -5.36
N ARG A 116 7.99 -1.21 -6.50
CA ARG A 116 6.56 -1.23 -6.80
C ARG A 116 6.00 -2.62 -6.50
N ALA A 117 5.08 -2.68 -5.54
CA ALA A 117 4.48 -3.94 -5.11
C ALA A 117 3.11 -3.69 -4.50
N ILE A 118 2.25 -4.69 -4.54
CA ILE A 118 0.95 -4.65 -3.89
C ILE A 118 0.79 -5.90 -3.04
N ALA A 119 0.40 -5.72 -1.79
CA ALA A 119 0.07 -6.80 -0.87
C ALA A 119 -1.40 -6.67 -0.46
N ILE A 120 -2.11 -7.79 -0.44
CA ILE A 120 -3.46 -7.85 0.12
C ILE A 120 -3.38 -8.57 1.44
N ILE A 121 -3.88 -7.91 2.48
CA ILE A 121 -3.91 -8.44 3.85
C ILE A 121 -5.35 -8.79 4.16
N ASP A 122 -5.59 -9.99 4.66
CA ASP A 122 -6.94 -10.44 4.99
C ASP A 122 -7.42 -9.85 6.33
N LYS A 123 -8.67 -10.13 6.69
CA LYS A 123 -9.28 -9.58 7.90
C LYS A 123 -8.60 -10.04 9.18
N GLY A 124 -7.87 -11.15 9.13
CA GLY A 124 -7.11 -11.67 10.25
C GLY A 124 -5.68 -11.13 10.37
N GLY A 125 -5.26 -10.31 9.41
CA GLY A 125 -3.91 -9.73 9.40
C GLY A 125 -2.87 -10.58 8.69
N ASN A 126 -3.28 -11.57 7.91
CA ASN A 126 -2.37 -12.43 7.17
C ASN A 126 -2.23 -11.97 5.72
N VAL A 127 -1.06 -12.22 5.12
CA VAL A 127 -0.83 -11.92 3.71
C VAL A 127 -1.63 -12.90 2.86
N ALA A 128 -2.63 -12.40 2.13
CA ALA A 128 -3.47 -13.22 1.27
C ALA A 128 -2.97 -13.26 -0.17
N TRP A 129 -2.27 -12.22 -0.61
CA TRP A 129 -1.78 -12.09 -1.97
C TRP A 129 -0.66 -11.07 -2.01
N PHE A 130 0.33 -11.27 -2.89
CA PHE A 130 1.45 -10.34 -3.04
C PHE A 130 2.01 -10.41 -4.44
N LYS A 131 2.31 -9.24 -5.02
CA LYS A 131 2.96 -9.19 -6.33
C LYS A 131 3.93 -8.02 -6.41
N ASN A 132 5.12 -8.28 -6.91
CA ASN A 132 6.10 -7.26 -7.29
C ASN A 132 5.88 -6.87 -8.74
N TYR A 133 6.08 -5.60 -9.03
CA TYR A 133 6.01 -5.06 -10.39
C TYR A 133 7.34 -4.37 -10.70
N ASP A 134 7.72 -4.36 -11.97
CA ASP A 134 8.84 -3.54 -12.40
C ASP A 134 8.47 -2.06 -12.22
N ILE A 135 9.47 -1.23 -11.91
CA ILE A 135 9.23 0.18 -11.60
C ILE A 135 8.42 0.91 -12.67
N PRO A 136 8.68 0.74 -14.00
CA PRO A 136 7.91 1.47 -15.01
C PRO A 136 6.54 0.88 -15.33
N VAL A 137 6.12 -0.17 -14.63
CA VAL A 137 4.84 -0.85 -14.92
C VAL A 137 3.74 -0.32 -14.00
N VAL A 138 2.65 0.16 -14.58
CA VAL A 138 1.44 0.49 -13.81
C VAL A 138 0.71 -0.82 -13.51
N PRO A 139 0.46 -1.15 -12.23
CA PRO A 139 -0.24 -2.38 -11.88
C PRO A 139 -1.62 -2.48 -12.53
N ASP A 140 -1.98 -3.70 -12.97
CA ASP A 140 -3.32 -3.97 -13.47
C ASP A 140 -4.29 -4.10 -12.29
N LEU A 141 -5.09 -3.09 -12.05
CA LEU A 141 -6.02 -3.06 -10.93
C LEU A 141 -7.16 -4.08 -11.07
N LYS A 142 -7.45 -4.56 -12.28
CA LYS A 142 -8.41 -5.65 -12.47
C LYS A 142 -7.91 -6.93 -11.83
N GLU A 143 -6.62 -7.21 -11.97
CA GLU A 143 -5.99 -8.36 -11.33
C GLU A 143 -6.05 -8.24 -9.81
N VAL A 144 -5.73 -7.05 -9.28
CA VAL A 144 -5.77 -6.79 -7.84
C VAL A 144 -7.19 -6.94 -7.30
N ALA A 145 -8.18 -6.37 -8.00
CA ALA A 145 -9.59 -6.48 -7.59
C ALA A 145 -10.08 -7.93 -7.62
N ALA A 146 -9.67 -8.71 -8.64
CA ALA A 146 -10.04 -10.13 -8.72
C ALA A 146 -9.43 -10.91 -7.56
N ALA A 147 -8.15 -10.67 -7.25
CA ALA A 147 -7.50 -11.30 -6.12
C ALA A 147 -8.18 -10.92 -4.80
N LEU A 148 -8.53 -9.64 -4.64
CA LEU A 148 -9.21 -9.13 -3.46
C LEU A 148 -10.58 -9.78 -3.26
N GLY A 149 -11.32 -9.99 -4.35
CA GLY A 149 -12.63 -10.64 -4.30
C GLY A 149 -12.57 -12.10 -3.85
N GLN A 150 -11.42 -12.75 -4.01
CA GLN A 150 -11.20 -14.12 -3.59
C GLN A 150 -10.72 -14.26 -2.15
N VAL A 151 -10.36 -13.15 -1.51
CA VAL A 151 -9.91 -13.17 -0.12
C VAL A 151 -11.11 -13.45 0.77
N LYS A 152 -11.01 -14.52 1.58
CA LYS A 152 -12.10 -14.95 2.44
C LYS A 152 -12.38 -13.91 3.53
N ALA A 153 -13.64 -13.85 3.95
CA ALA A 153 -14.00 -13.13 5.15
C ALA A 153 -13.20 -13.69 6.33
N ALA A 154 -13.06 -12.88 7.39
CA ALA A 154 -12.31 -13.31 8.57
C ALA A 154 -12.73 -14.69 9.02
N ILE A 155 -11.73 -15.52 9.32
CA ILE A 155 -11.98 -16.82 9.91
C ILE A 155 -12.46 -16.58 11.34
N ALA A 156 -13.57 -17.19 11.64
CA ALA A 156 -14.11 -17.10 12.98
C ALA A 156 -13.15 -17.73 14.00
#